data_183922fd04f224901cad15e8d77e95b1
#
_entry.id   183922fd04f224901cad15e8d77e95b1
#
_cell.length_a   1.000
_cell.length_b   1.000
_cell.length_c   1.000
_cell.angle_alpha   90.00
_cell.angle_beta   90.00
_cell.angle_gamma   90.00
#
_symmetry.space_group_name_H-M   'P 1'
#
loop_
_entity.id
_entity.type
_entity.pdbx_description
1 polymer ?
#
loop_
_entity_poly.entity_id
_entity_poly.type
_entity_poly.pdbx_seq_one_letter_code
_entity_poly.pdbx_strand_id
1 'polypeptide(L)'
;MVSKLPSPVWSKGILDADFAIKLGRIKKYKVIEEILPLYIQKIFIHEYVYSNEILIPKSAKDQIDELIKKDRAEIVNEDDISEIGPYALILYEDTIEKLRKAKETRENGSHWGEIVSIAFAQTANIPYFLSDESDQQAFINENFSSPVQVIRIENLVCAMKETGGKRKDALLIWSLAGYSKERFNNDLWPKS
;
A
#
# COMPACT_ATOMS: atom_id res chain seq x y z
N MET A 1 -6.24 28.02 18.09
CA MET A 1 -6.42 26.58 18.42
C MET A 1 -5.81 25.78 17.28
N VAL A 2 -4.69 25.12 17.52
CA VAL A 2 -4.11 24.17 16.55
C VAL A 2 -5.02 22.94 16.58
N SER A 3 -5.80 22.73 15.53
CA SER A 3 -6.57 21.50 15.39
C SER A 3 -5.58 20.35 15.41
N LYS A 4 -5.60 19.50 16.45
CA LYS A 4 -4.87 18.25 16.45
C LYS A 4 -5.30 17.49 15.19
N LEU A 5 -4.36 17.26 14.28
CA LEU A 5 -4.58 16.32 13.18
C LEU A 5 -5.02 14.99 13.81
N PRO A 6 -6.07 14.36 13.30
CA PRO A 6 -6.48 13.05 13.80
C PRO A 6 -5.30 12.08 13.72
N SER A 7 -5.21 11.17 14.68
CA SER A 7 -4.21 10.10 14.61
C SER A 7 -4.45 9.28 13.34
N PRO A 8 -3.39 8.81 12.66
CA PRO A 8 -3.54 7.95 11.48
C PRO A 8 -4.47 6.77 11.76
N VAL A 9 -5.31 6.43 10.80
CA VAL A 9 -6.31 5.36 10.90
C VAL A 9 -5.63 4.00 10.94
N TRP A 10 -4.52 3.87 10.17
CA TRP A 10 -3.75 2.64 10.05
C TRP A 10 -2.33 2.83 10.60
N SER A 11 -1.85 1.83 11.34
CA SER A 11 -0.54 1.89 12.01
C SER A 11 0.62 1.70 11.03
N LYS A 12 0.64 0.56 10.34
CA LYS A 12 1.73 0.14 9.45
C LYS A 12 1.15 -0.50 8.20
N GLY A 13 1.68 -0.17 7.02
CA GLY A 13 1.26 -0.79 5.77
C GLY A 13 2.41 -0.99 4.82
N ILE A 14 2.39 -2.08 4.05
CA ILE A 14 3.33 -2.30 2.94
C ILE A 14 2.69 -1.87 1.64
N LEU A 15 3.42 -1.14 0.82
CA LEU A 15 2.92 -0.45 -0.37
C LEU A 15 3.23 -1.28 -1.63
N ASP A 16 2.18 -1.59 -2.38
CA ASP A 16 2.26 -2.20 -3.70
C ASP A 16 2.54 -1.17 -4.80
N ALA A 17 3.16 -1.62 -5.88
CA ALA A 17 3.50 -0.79 -7.03
C ALA A 17 2.28 -0.12 -7.67
N ASP A 18 1.20 -0.87 -7.92
CA ASP A 18 -0.01 -0.35 -8.56
C ASP A 18 -0.64 0.79 -7.77
N PHE A 19 -0.73 0.64 -6.46
CA PHE A 19 -1.23 1.68 -5.55
C PHE A 19 -0.36 2.95 -5.61
N ALA A 20 0.97 2.79 -5.54
CA ALA A 20 1.92 3.89 -5.63
C ALA A 20 1.86 4.60 -6.99
N ILE A 21 1.85 3.83 -8.09
CA ILE A 21 1.79 4.35 -9.45
C ILE A 21 0.51 5.15 -9.68
N LYS A 22 -0.64 4.66 -9.23
CA LYS A 22 -1.92 5.37 -9.34
C LYS A 22 -1.89 6.70 -8.60
N LEU A 23 -1.44 6.72 -7.35
CA LEU A 23 -1.38 7.95 -6.54
C LEU A 23 -0.30 8.93 -7.00
N GLY A 24 0.79 8.43 -7.56
CA GLY A 24 1.92 9.24 -8.04
C GLY A 24 1.78 9.76 -9.45
N ARG A 25 0.69 9.48 -10.19
CA ARG A 25 0.54 9.80 -11.63
C ARG A 25 0.75 11.26 -11.99
N ILE A 26 0.40 12.17 -11.12
CA ILE A 26 0.47 13.62 -11.41
C ILE A 26 1.45 14.29 -10.47
N LYS A 27 2.60 14.70 -11.00
CA LYS A 27 3.68 15.34 -10.22
C LYS A 27 3.23 16.56 -9.39
N LYS A 28 2.24 17.32 -9.89
CA LYS A 28 1.70 18.50 -9.18
C LYS A 28 1.01 18.16 -7.87
N TYR A 29 0.49 16.94 -7.73
CA TYR A 29 -0.27 16.51 -6.58
C TYR A 29 0.54 15.50 -5.78
N LYS A 30 1.04 15.91 -4.64
CA LYS A 30 1.90 15.10 -3.77
C LYS A 30 1.05 14.19 -2.85
N VAL A 31 0.25 13.32 -3.45
CA VAL A 31 -0.70 12.47 -2.72
C VAL A 31 0.02 11.48 -1.82
N ILE A 32 1.09 10.84 -2.31
CA ILE A 32 1.88 9.88 -1.53
C ILE A 32 2.61 10.62 -0.40
N GLU A 33 3.25 11.77 -0.70
CA GLU A 33 4.06 12.51 0.27
C GLU A 33 3.22 13.25 1.32
N GLU A 34 2.09 13.87 0.93
CA GLU A 34 1.37 14.83 1.78
C GLU A 34 0.05 14.27 2.34
N ILE A 35 -0.63 13.38 1.61
CA ILE A 35 -1.96 12.90 2.01
C ILE A 35 -1.89 11.52 2.66
N LEU A 36 -1.19 10.57 2.05
CA LEU A 36 -1.13 9.20 2.54
C LEU A 36 -0.65 9.10 4.01
N PRO A 37 0.37 9.87 4.47
CA PRO A 37 0.83 9.85 5.86
C PRO A 37 -0.16 10.40 6.89
N LEU A 38 -1.23 11.04 6.47
CA LEU A 38 -2.31 11.47 7.38
C LEU A 38 -3.17 10.27 7.81
N TYR A 39 -3.15 9.19 7.04
CA TYR A 39 -3.98 8.00 7.24
C TYR A 39 -3.18 6.77 7.63
N ILE A 40 -1.90 6.68 7.27
CA ILE A 40 -0.99 5.58 7.58
C ILE A 40 0.22 6.11 8.32
N GLN A 41 0.50 5.55 9.49
CA GLN A 41 1.58 6.05 10.35
C GLN A 41 2.96 5.75 9.79
N LYS A 42 3.22 4.52 9.32
CA LYS A 42 4.49 4.08 8.72
C LYS A 42 4.20 3.23 7.47
N ILE A 43 4.94 3.51 6.41
CA ILE A 43 4.81 2.82 5.12
C ILE A 43 6.07 2.01 4.88
N PHE A 44 5.93 0.74 4.53
CA PHE A 44 7.01 -0.12 4.09
C PHE A 44 6.89 -0.35 2.58
N ILE A 45 8.01 -0.48 1.90
CA ILE A 45 8.07 -0.82 0.48
C ILE A 45 9.12 -1.90 0.31
N HIS A 46 8.74 -3.04 -0.26
CA HIS A 46 9.72 -4.09 -0.55
C HIS A 46 10.72 -3.59 -1.59
N GLU A 47 12.01 -3.87 -1.40
CA GLU A 47 13.09 -3.41 -2.27
C GLU A 47 12.87 -3.78 -3.74
N TYR A 48 12.37 -4.99 -3.99
CA TYR A 48 12.02 -5.42 -5.34
C TYR A 48 10.99 -4.48 -6.00
N VAL A 49 9.91 -4.15 -5.28
CA VAL A 49 8.86 -3.23 -5.76
C VAL A 49 9.42 -1.85 -6.03
N TYR A 50 10.19 -1.30 -5.10
CA TYR A 50 10.80 0.02 -5.22
C TYR A 50 11.78 0.10 -6.39
N SER A 51 12.61 -0.94 -6.60
CA SER A 51 13.70 -0.93 -7.57
C SER A 51 13.28 -1.39 -8.96
N ASN A 52 12.27 -2.26 -9.09
CA ASN A 52 11.92 -2.90 -10.35
C ASN A 52 10.53 -2.54 -10.87
N GLU A 53 9.58 -2.14 -10.03
CA GLU A 53 8.20 -1.93 -10.43
C GLU A 53 7.77 -0.46 -10.38
N ILE A 54 8.20 0.32 -9.37
CA ILE A 54 7.89 1.77 -9.27
C ILE A 54 8.87 2.59 -10.12
N LEU A 55 8.86 2.36 -11.42
CA LEU A 55 9.74 3.04 -12.36
C LEU A 55 9.07 4.23 -13.04
N ILE A 56 7.80 4.10 -13.39
CA ILE A 56 7.02 5.11 -14.10
C ILE A 56 5.62 5.19 -13.46
N PRO A 57 5.16 6.40 -13.09
CA PRO A 57 5.82 7.71 -13.26
C PRO A 57 6.92 7.95 -12.20
N LYS A 58 8.00 8.59 -12.59
CA LYS A 58 9.08 8.98 -11.66
C LYS A 58 8.57 9.76 -10.44
N SER A 59 7.48 10.51 -10.59
CA SER A 59 6.86 11.27 -9.50
C SER A 59 6.34 10.40 -8.35
N ALA A 60 6.03 9.13 -8.58
CA ALA A 60 5.68 8.19 -7.49
C ALA A 60 6.93 7.92 -6.64
N LYS A 61 8.05 7.58 -7.29
CA LYS A 61 9.33 7.32 -6.62
C LYS A 61 9.86 8.54 -5.89
N ASP A 62 9.84 9.72 -6.53
CA ASP A 62 10.27 10.98 -5.92
C ASP A 62 9.49 11.29 -4.62
N GLN A 63 8.19 11.00 -4.56
CA GLN A 63 7.37 11.20 -3.36
C GLN A 63 7.66 10.18 -2.26
N ILE A 64 7.95 8.93 -2.63
CA ILE A 64 8.39 7.89 -1.70
C ILE A 64 9.73 8.27 -1.07
N ASP A 65 10.68 8.75 -1.87
CA ASP A 65 11.98 9.21 -1.39
C ASP A 65 11.85 10.34 -0.36
N GLU A 66 10.90 11.26 -0.54
CA GLU A 66 10.61 12.30 0.45
C GLU A 66 10.01 11.71 1.75
N LEU A 67 9.19 10.66 1.66
CA LEU A 67 8.70 9.97 2.85
C LEU A 67 9.82 9.24 3.61
N ILE A 68 10.76 8.63 2.89
CA ILE A 68 11.93 7.97 3.49
C ILE A 68 12.79 8.99 4.24
N LYS A 69 13.09 10.15 3.63
CA LYS A 69 13.82 11.26 4.28
C LYS A 69 13.14 11.76 5.56
N LYS A 70 11.80 11.69 5.62
CA LYS A 70 10.99 12.10 6.76
C LYS A 70 10.75 10.99 7.79
N ASP A 71 11.40 9.85 7.63
CA ASP A 71 11.18 8.64 8.44
C ASP A 71 9.71 8.16 8.49
N ARG A 72 8.96 8.41 7.42
CA ARG A 72 7.57 7.97 7.26
C ARG A 72 7.44 6.75 6.36
N ALA A 73 8.46 6.45 5.57
CA ALA A 73 8.56 5.24 4.79
C ALA A 73 9.92 4.56 4.97
N GLU A 74 9.99 3.28 4.62
CA GLU A 74 11.18 2.44 4.75
C GLU A 74 11.19 1.40 3.63
N ILE A 75 12.36 1.22 3.00
CA ILE A 75 12.59 0.13 2.06
C ILE A 75 13.03 -1.08 2.88
N VAL A 76 12.43 -2.23 2.61
CA VAL A 76 12.65 -3.47 3.36
C VAL A 76 12.94 -4.65 2.42
N ASN A 77 13.70 -5.62 2.91
CA ASN A 77 14.11 -6.81 2.17
C ASN A 77 14.30 -8.04 3.09
N GLU A 78 14.90 -9.10 2.57
CA GLU A 78 15.15 -10.35 3.29
C GLU A 78 16.12 -10.17 4.49
N ASP A 79 17.04 -9.21 4.42
CA ASP A 79 17.98 -8.95 5.51
C ASP A 79 17.23 -8.48 6.76
N ASP A 80 16.19 -7.63 6.58
CA ASP A 80 15.35 -7.17 7.69
C ASP A 80 14.58 -8.33 8.33
N ILE A 81 14.13 -9.31 7.54
CA ILE A 81 13.51 -10.54 8.06
C ILE A 81 14.52 -11.37 8.83
N SER A 82 15.76 -11.46 8.35
CA SER A 82 16.84 -12.20 9.00
C SER A 82 17.18 -11.62 10.38
N GLU A 83 17.06 -10.30 10.56
CA GLU A 83 17.23 -9.62 11.84
C GLU A 83 16.16 -9.97 12.89
N ILE A 84 14.94 -10.35 12.46
CA ILE A 84 13.87 -10.84 13.34
C ILE A 84 14.28 -12.19 13.96
N GLY A 85 14.96 -13.03 13.19
CA GLY A 85 15.51 -14.31 13.63
C GLY A 85 15.39 -15.42 12.58
N PRO A 86 16.09 -16.54 12.80
CA PRO A 86 16.19 -17.61 11.80
C PRO A 86 14.85 -18.26 11.46
N TYR A 87 13.92 -18.33 12.38
CA TYR A 87 12.57 -18.85 12.12
C TYR A 87 11.73 -17.91 11.25
N ALA A 88 11.95 -16.60 11.37
CA ALA A 88 11.27 -15.63 10.53
C ALA A 88 11.70 -15.76 9.07
N LEU A 89 12.99 -15.96 8.80
CA LEU A 89 13.48 -16.18 7.45
C LEU A 89 12.89 -17.45 6.81
N ILE A 90 12.86 -18.57 7.54
CA ILE A 90 12.24 -19.79 7.07
C ILE A 90 10.75 -19.57 6.75
N LEU A 91 10.03 -18.89 7.64
CA LEU A 91 8.62 -18.59 7.41
C LEU A 91 8.41 -17.70 6.18
N TYR A 92 9.28 -16.73 5.97
CA TYR A 92 9.25 -15.84 4.81
C TYR A 92 9.46 -16.63 3.50
N GLU A 93 10.48 -17.47 3.43
CA GLU A 93 10.78 -18.30 2.27
C GLU A 93 9.64 -19.30 1.96
N ASP A 94 9.12 -19.98 2.98
CA ASP A 94 7.98 -20.90 2.85
C ASP A 94 6.72 -20.16 2.36
N THR A 95 6.53 -18.92 2.84
CA THR A 95 5.40 -18.08 2.42
C THR A 95 5.53 -17.67 0.96
N ILE A 96 6.72 -17.26 0.52
CA ILE A 96 7.00 -16.95 -0.89
C ILE A 96 6.70 -18.16 -1.77
N GLU A 97 7.23 -19.33 -1.41
CA GLU A 97 7.04 -20.55 -2.21
C GLU A 97 5.56 -20.95 -2.31
N LYS A 98 4.81 -20.80 -1.21
CA LYS A 98 3.37 -21.03 -1.18
C LYS A 98 2.62 -20.09 -2.12
N LEU A 99 2.87 -18.78 -2.01
CA LEU A 99 2.21 -17.77 -2.83
C LEU A 99 2.59 -17.89 -4.30
N ARG A 100 3.86 -18.18 -4.59
CA ARG A 100 4.37 -18.42 -5.94
C ARG A 100 3.64 -19.58 -6.63
N LYS A 101 3.42 -20.68 -5.91
CA LYS A 101 2.65 -21.82 -6.41
C LYS A 101 1.18 -21.47 -6.62
N ALA A 102 0.58 -20.73 -5.68
CA ALA A 102 -0.82 -20.32 -5.78
C ALA A 102 -1.09 -19.36 -6.95
N LYS A 103 -0.14 -18.48 -7.29
CA LYS A 103 -0.20 -17.59 -8.47
C LYS A 103 0.34 -18.25 -9.76
N GLU A 104 0.82 -19.50 -9.71
CA GLU A 104 1.43 -20.20 -10.85
C GLU A 104 2.54 -19.40 -11.54
N THR A 105 3.31 -18.65 -10.78
CA THR A 105 4.38 -17.80 -11.30
C THR A 105 5.77 -18.30 -10.90
N ARG A 106 6.78 -17.74 -11.50
CA ARG A 106 8.20 -17.98 -11.19
C ARG A 106 8.79 -16.75 -10.49
N GLU A 107 9.93 -16.95 -9.84
CA GLU A 107 10.71 -15.84 -9.27
C GLU A 107 10.99 -14.76 -10.32
N ASN A 108 10.84 -13.51 -9.92
CA ASN A 108 10.93 -12.33 -10.79
C ASN A 108 9.96 -12.36 -12.01
N GLY A 109 8.95 -13.20 -11.96
CA GLY A 109 7.87 -13.20 -12.95
C GLY A 109 6.76 -12.19 -12.65
N SER A 110 5.65 -12.31 -13.36
CA SER A 110 4.45 -11.52 -13.04
C SER A 110 4.02 -11.73 -11.60
N HIS A 111 3.54 -10.69 -10.93
CA HIS A 111 3.11 -10.69 -9.52
C HIS A 111 4.24 -10.91 -8.48
N TRP A 112 5.51 -10.89 -8.88
CA TRP A 112 6.60 -11.15 -7.93
C TRP A 112 6.67 -10.10 -6.81
N GLY A 113 6.56 -8.82 -7.14
CA GLY A 113 6.52 -7.74 -6.14
C GLY A 113 5.40 -7.88 -5.13
N GLU A 114 4.24 -8.29 -5.60
CA GLU A 114 3.09 -8.60 -4.76
C GLU A 114 3.37 -9.76 -3.79
N ILE A 115 3.95 -10.86 -4.31
CA ILE A 115 4.29 -12.06 -3.53
C ILE A 115 5.28 -11.72 -2.41
N VAL A 116 6.40 -11.06 -2.72
CA VAL A 116 7.42 -10.71 -1.72
C VAL A 116 6.90 -9.70 -0.70
N SER A 117 6.06 -8.76 -1.14
CA SER A 117 5.44 -7.78 -0.24
C SER A 117 4.47 -8.42 0.75
N ILE A 118 3.60 -9.33 0.28
CA ILE A 118 2.66 -10.06 1.15
C ILE A 118 3.42 -10.98 2.11
N ALA A 119 4.44 -11.71 1.63
CA ALA A 119 5.27 -12.58 2.45
C ALA A 119 5.99 -11.78 3.54
N PHE A 120 6.56 -10.62 3.20
CA PHE A 120 7.19 -9.73 4.16
C PHE A 120 6.18 -9.24 5.19
N ALA A 121 5.04 -8.73 4.76
CA ALA A 121 4.00 -8.22 5.67
C ALA A 121 3.50 -9.30 6.64
N GLN A 122 3.28 -10.51 6.14
CA GLN A 122 2.82 -11.64 6.94
C GLN A 122 3.86 -12.05 7.98
N THR A 123 5.14 -12.09 7.62
CA THR A 123 6.24 -12.50 8.49
C THR A 123 6.60 -11.41 9.51
N ALA A 124 6.68 -10.16 9.09
CA ALA A 124 7.02 -9.01 9.94
C ALA A 124 5.83 -8.44 10.74
N ASN A 125 4.65 -9.11 10.68
CA ASN A 125 3.42 -8.65 11.35
C ASN A 125 3.03 -7.22 10.96
N ILE A 126 3.14 -6.88 9.67
CA ILE A 126 2.60 -5.64 9.13
C ILE A 126 1.12 -5.89 8.79
N PRO A 127 0.18 -5.21 9.46
CA PRO A 127 -1.23 -5.60 9.38
C PRO A 127 -1.91 -5.26 8.04
N TYR A 128 -1.33 -4.34 7.24
CA TYR A 128 -2.00 -3.82 6.07
C TYR A 128 -1.14 -3.94 4.80
N PHE A 129 -1.78 -4.33 3.69
CA PHE A 129 -1.23 -4.32 2.34
C PHE A 129 -1.98 -3.31 1.49
N LEU A 130 -1.28 -2.29 0.99
CA LEU A 130 -1.85 -1.22 0.18
C LEU A 130 -1.81 -1.63 -1.28
N SER A 131 -2.88 -2.20 -1.77
CA SER A 131 -3.05 -2.62 -3.16
C SER A 131 -4.47 -2.29 -3.64
N ASP A 132 -4.61 -1.89 -4.91
CA ASP A 132 -5.93 -1.52 -5.47
C ASP A 132 -6.53 -2.63 -6.34
N GLU A 133 -5.94 -3.82 -6.31
CA GLU A 133 -6.48 -5.00 -6.99
C GLU A 133 -7.73 -5.55 -6.29
N SER A 134 -8.74 -5.92 -7.07
CA SER A 134 -10.08 -6.27 -6.54
C SER A 134 -10.13 -7.62 -5.85
N ASP A 135 -9.34 -8.58 -6.29
CA ASP A 135 -9.31 -9.97 -5.84
C ASP A 135 -8.23 -10.25 -4.79
N GLN A 136 -7.38 -9.26 -4.52
CA GLN A 136 -6.23 -9.40 -3.63
C GLN A 136 -6.60 -9.87 -2.22
N GLN A 137 -7.66 -9.34 -1.62
CA GLN A 137 -8.09 -9.78 -0.29
C GLN A 137 -8.58 -11.22 -0.28
N ALA A 138 -9.29 -11.64 -1.33
CA ALA A 138 -9.74 -13.02 -1.46
C ALA A 138 -8.54 -13.98 -1.55
N PHE A 139 -7.58 -13.66 -2.40
CA PHE A 139 -6.34 -14.42 -2.54
C PHE A 139 -5.57 -14.56 -1.22
N ILE A 140 -5.43 -13.48 -0.45
CA ILE A 140 -4.75 -13.50 0.86
C ILE A 140 -5.55 -14.37 1.86
N ASN A 141 -6.88 -14.23 1.90
CA ASN A 141 -7.74 -15.00 2.81
C ASN A 141 -7.70 -16.51 2.52
N GLU A 142 -7.57 -16.91 1.26
CA GLU A 142 -7.45 -18.31 0.87
C GLU A 142 -6.12 -18.94 1.32
N ASN A 143 -5.10 -18.11 1.48
CA ASN A 143 -3.75 -18.58 1.78
C ASN A 143 -3.35 -18.48 3.25
N PHE A 144 -4.02 -17.66 4.07
CA PHE A 144 -3.63 -17.43 5.46
C PHE A 144 -4.80 -17.47 6.43
N SER A 145 -4.59 -18.07 7.60
CA SER A 145 -5.57 -18.09 8.70
C SER A 145 -5.69 -16.75 9.45
N SER A 146 -4.60 -15.97 9.46
CA SER A 146 -4.55 -14.61 10.00
C SER A 146 -4.05 -13.68 8.89
N PRO A 147 -4.93 -13.32 7.94
CA PRO A 147 -4.53 -12.62 6.73
C PRO A 147 -4.21 -11.15 7.00
N VAL A 148 -3.21 -10.65 6.28
CA VAL A 148 -2.98 -9.20 6.12
C VAL A 148 -4.23 -8.58 5.49
N GLN A 149 -4.64 -7.40 5.96
CA GLN A 149 -5.80 -6.71 5.41
C GLN A 149 -5.40 -5.82 4.24
N VAL A 150 -6.12 -5.93 3.13
CA VAL A 150 -5.89 -5.09 1.95
C VAL A 150 -6.57 -3.74 2.14
N ILE A 151 -5.81 -2.67 1.97
CA ILE A 151 -6.33 -1.30 1.90
C ILE A 151 -6.31 -0.88 0.44
N ARG A 152 -7.50 -0.70 -0.12
CA ARG A 152 -7.71 -0.18 -1.47
C ARG A 152 -7.86 1.34 -1.45
N ILE A 153 -7.76 1.96 -2.61
CA ILE A 153 -8.02 3.42 -2.75
C ILE A 153 -9.43 3.79 -2.28
N GLU A 154 -10.41 2.90 -2.45
CA GLU A 154 -11.77 3.08 -1.92
C GLU A 154 -11.76 3.20 -0.38
N ASN A 155 -11.02 2.34 0.32
CA ASN A 155 -10.88 2.40 1.78
C ASN A 155 -10.23 3.72 2.23
N LEU A 156 -9.20 4.18 1.51
CA LEU A 156 -8.56 5.46 1.79
C LEU A 156 -9.55 6.62 1.66
N VAL A 157 -10.36 6.64 0.61
CA VAL A 157 -11.38 7.68 0.39
C VAL A 157 -12.49 7.62 1.46
N CYS A 158 -12.91 6.43 1.88
CA CYS A 158 -13.84 6.25 3.00
C CYS A 158 -13.26 6.81 4.31
N ALA A 159 -12.01 6.46 4.63
CA ALA A 159 -11.31 6.98 5.80
C ALA A 159 -11.18 8.51 5.77
N MET A 160 -10.90 9.09 4.59
CA MET A 160 -10.90 10.55 4.42
C MET A 160 -12.24 11.18 4.76
N LYS A 161 -13.35 10.57 4.33
CA LYS A 161 -14.70 11.06 4.64
C LYS A 161 -15.00 10.99 6.14
N GLU A 162 -14.71 9.86 6.76
CA GLU A 162 -14.99 9.58 8.18
C GLU A 162 -14.20 10.49 9.12
N THR A 163 -12.97 10.83 8.75
CA THR A 163 -12.08 11.69 9.54
C THR A 163 -12.21 13.18 9.26
N GLY A 164 -13.17 13.58 8.42
CA GLY A 164 -13.38 14.99 8.06
C GLY A 164 -12.36 15.54 7.06
N GLY A 165 -11.77 14.67 6.26
CA GLY A 165 -10.89 15.05 5.16
C GLY A 165 -11.58 15.88 4.09
N LYS A 166 -10.81 16.50 3.22
CA LYS A 166 -11.35 17.36 2.16
C LYS A 166 -11.90 16.51 1.00
N ARG A 167 -13.20 16.69 0.71
CA ARG A 167 -13.86 16.01 -0.42
C ARG A 167 -13.12 16.21 -1.77
N LYS A 168 -12.51 17.39 -1.97
CA LYS A 168 -11.74 17.69 -3.18
C LYS A 168 -10.52 16.78 -3.33
N ASP A 169 -9.79 16.55 -2.25
CA ASP A 169 -8.60 15.70 -2.26
C ASP A 169 -9.00 14.22 -2.45
N ALA A 170 -10.08 13.79 -1.79
CA ALA A 170 -10.65 12.45 -1.99
C ALA A 170 -11.12 12.20 -3.43
N LEU A 171 -11.79 13.16 -4.06
CA LEU A 171 -12.19 13.08 -5.47
C LEU A 171 -10.98 13.03 -6.41
N LEU A 172 -9.91 13.76 -6.09
CA LEU A 172 -8.65 13.69 -6.85
C LEU A 172 -8.06 12.28 -6.77
N ILE A 173 -7.89 11.73 -5.56
CA ILE A 173 -7.36 10.39 -5.34
C ILE A 173 -8.18 9.34 -6.09
N TRP A 174 -9.50 9.41 -5.98
CA TRP A 174 -10.44 8.55 -6.71
C TRP A 174 -10.26 8.62 -8.22
N SER A 175 -10.08 9.83 -8.75
CA SER A 175 -9.88 10.05 -10.18
C SER A 175 -8.51 9.56 -10.65
N LEU A 176 -7.45 9.66 -9.82
CA LEU A 176 -6.12 9.13 -10.13
C LEU A 176 -6.12 7.61 -10.27
N ALA A 177 -6.96 6.93 -9.49
CA ALA A 177 -7.18 5.48 -9.60
C ALA A 177 -7.96 5.07 -10.86
N GLY A 178 -8.52 6.03 -11.60
CA GLY A 178 -9.32 5.75 -12.79
C GLY A 178 -10.79 5.42 -12.50
N TYR A 179 -11.25 5.66 -11.28
CA TYR A 179 -12.63 5.38 -10.89
C TYR A 179 -13.64 6.42 -11.36
N SER A 180 -14.89 5.98 -11.58
CA SER A 180 -15.98 6.84 -12.04
C SER A 180 -16.32 7.95 -11.05
N LYS A 181 -16.33 9.19 -11.55
CA LYS A 181 -16.77 10.36 -10.79
C LYS A 181 -18.25 10.27 -10.40
N GLU A 182 -19.06 9.60 -11.21
CA GLU A 182 -20.46 9.36 -10.93
C GLU A 182 -20.62 8.47 -9.70
N ARG A 183 -19.91 7.33 -9.64
CA ARG A 183 -19.89 6.45 -8.47
C ARG A 183 -19.42 7.19 -7.21
N PHE A 184 -18.40 8.04 -7.33
CA PHE A 184 -17.94 8.86 -6.21
C PHE A 184 -19.05 9.77 -5.67
N ASN A 185 -19.77 10.47 -6.57
CA ASN A 185 -20.80 11.43 -6.19
C ASN A 185 -22.10 10.80 -5.68
N ASN A 186 -22.46 9.63 -6.18
CA ASN A 186 -23.73 8.99 -5.86
C ASN A 186 -23.62 8.05 -4.66
N ASP A 187 -22.54 7.26 -4.60
CA ASP A 187 -22.44 6.15 -3.66
C ASP A 187 -21.48 6.43 -2.52
N LEU A 188 -20.30 7.01 -2.84
CA LEU A 188 -19.22 7.10 -1.87
C LEU A 188 -19.27 8.38 -1.05
N TRP A 189 -19.38 9.51 -1.73
CA TRP A 189 -19.38 10.84 -1.10
C TRP A 189 -20.36 11.79 -1.78
N PRO A 190 -21.68 11.65 -1.56
CA PRO A 190 -22.69 12.54 -2.11
C PRO A 190 -22.42 14.01 -1.75
N LYS A 191 -22.82 14.89 -2.65
CA LYS A 191 -22.87 16.33 -2.32
C LYS A 191 -24.05 16.54 -1.38
N SER A 192 -23.79 17.05 -0.20
CA SER A 192 -24.81 17.63 0.68
C SER A 192 -25.42 18.87 0.06
#